data_feab02c6a43bbca163e9d9e38f304915
#
_entry.id   feab02c6a43bbca163e9d9e38f304915
#
_cell.length_a   1.000
_cell.length_b   1.000
_cell.length_c   1.000
_cell.angle_alpha   90.00
_cell.angle_beta   90.00
_cell.angle_gamma   90.00
#
_symmetry.space_group_name_H-M   'P 1'
#
loop_
_entity.id
_entity.type
_entity.pdbx_description
1 polymer ?
#
loop_
_entity_poly.entity_id
_entity_poly.type
_entity_poly.pdbx_seq_one_letter_code
_entity_poly.pdbx_strand_id
1 'polypeptide(L)'
;MRISLVLMSLCVFCCTADAGVLNFTGPFDVANWTQAMTNGGDGSFDLTNAPLSVTLFGSDNGFAPIASDTRFSITPTTGWFIGFDWQYSTADFSPFWDPAGYSINGVFTQLSNDAGSQSQSGQVRNLLIVPGDVFAFEQRSRDSAVGRAQMTISSFSATVSSFSATVPEPASFIPVAVGFAAFGVRAFRRRRATQTR
;
A
#
# COMPACT_ATOMS: atom_id res chain seq x y z
N MET A 1 52.40 -30.02 16.52
CA MET A 1 51.72 -29.39 15.36
C MET A 1 50.24 -29.35 15.66
N ARG A 2 49.70 -28.19 16.05
CA ARG A 2 48.26 -28.01 16.42
C ARG A 2 47.54 -27.34 15.26
N ILE A 3 46.65 -28.09 14.61
CA ILE A 3 45.82 -27.57 13.51
C ILE A 3 44.62 -26.86 14.13
N SER A 4 44.55 -25.55 14.01
CA SER A 4 43.36 -24.76 14.37
C SER A 4 42.38 -24.81 13.21
N LEU A 5 41.25 -25.47 13.43
CA LEU A 5 40.12 -25.49 12.49
C LEU A 5 39.34 -24.18 12.67
N VAL A 6 39.46 -23.27 11.71
CA VAL A 6 38.62 -22.05 11.65
C VAL A 6 37.33 -22.41 10.95
N LEU A 7 36.23 -22.48 11.70
CA LEU A 7 34.91 -22.72 11.15
C LEU A 7 34.38 -21.37 10.61
N MET A 8 34.44 -21.21 9.29
CA MET A 8 33.89 -20.05 8.58
C MET A 8 32.37 -20.23 8.44
N SER A 9 31.59 -19.53 9.27
CA SER A 9 30.13 -19.51 9.18
C SER A 9 29.72 -18.73 7.95
N LEU A 10 29.23 -19.42 6.92
CA LEU A 10 28.67 -18.84 5.71
C LEU A 10 27.24 -18.39 6.02
N CYS A 11 27.05 -17.09 6.27
CA CYS A 11 25.73 -16.48 6.42
C CYS A 11 25.10 -16.38 5.02
N VAL A 12 24.21 -17.31 4.68
CA VAL A 12 23.38 -17.23 3.46
C VAL A 12 22.30 -16.17 3.73
N PHE A 13 22.48 -14.96 3.18
CA PHE A 13 21.41 -13.97 3.10
C PHE A 13 20.38 -14.49 2.09
N CYS A 14 19.28 -15.05 2.60
CA CYS A 14 18.11 -15.35 1.78
C CYS A 14 17.43 -14.01 1.46
N CYS A 15 17.72 -13.43 0.29
CA CYS A 15 17.00 -12.29 -0.24
C CYS A 15 15.63 -12.82 -0.69
N THR A 16 14.59 -12.65 0.13
CA THR A 16 13.22 -12.85 -0.32
C THR A 16 12.89 -11.71 -1.27
N ALA A 17 12.81 -11.98 -2.56
CA ALA A 17 12.23 -11.05 -3.51
C ALA A 17 10.74 -10.95 -3.19
N ASP A 18 10.28 -9.81 -2.66
CA ASP A 18 8.86 -9.53 -2.53
C ASP A 18 8.25 -9.49 -3.93
N ALA A 19 7.41 -10.49 -4.23
CA ALA A 19 6.68 -10.53 -5.49
C ALA A 19 5.67 -9.39 -5.50
N GLY A 20 5.88 -8.39 -6.36
CA GLY A 20 4.93 -7.32 -6.59
C GLY A 20 3.62 -7.89 -7.17
N VAL A 21 2.49 -7.32 -6.77
CA VAL A 21 1.18 -7.60 -7.36
C VAL A 21 1.04 -6.76 -8.64
N LEU A 22 0.63 -7.39 -9.72
CA LEU A 22 0.31 -6.71 -10.99
C LEU A 22 -1.19 -6.83 -11.26
N ASN A 23 -1.78 -5.70 -11.67
CA ASN A 23 -3.21 -5.57 -11.91
C ASN A 23 -4.04 -5.83 -10.62
N PHE A 24 -5.35 -6.01 -10.78
CA PHE A 24 -6.27 -6.29 -9.67
C PHE A 24 -6.27 -7.79 -9.34
N THR A 25 -5.16 -8.30 -8.77
CA THR A 25 -4.99 -9.72 -8.42
C THR A 25 -4.53 -9.89 -6.97
N GLY A 26 -4.60 -11.11 -6.46
CA GLY A 26 -4.14 -11.47 -5.12
C GLY A 26 -4.81 -10.66 -4.01
N PRO A 27 -4.06 -9.97 -3.13
CA PRO A 27 -4.66 -9.12 -2.10
C PRO A 27 -5.54 -7.99 -2.65
N PHE A 28 -5.30 -7.57 -3.90
CA PHE A 28 -6.04 -6.52 -4.60
C PHE A 28 -7.03 -7.06 -5.64
N ASP A 29 -7.38 -8.36 -5.59
CA ASP A 29 -8.47 -8.89 -6.41
C ASP A 29 -9.75 -8.07 -6.20
N VAL A 30 -10.48 -7.80 -7.30
CA VAL A 30 -11.68 -6.94 -7.27
C VAL A 30 -12.74 -7.43 -6.27
N ALA A 31 -12.74 -8.72 -5.95
CA ALA A 31 -13.65 -9.30 -4.94
C ALA A 31 -13.34 -8.82 -3.50
N ASN A 32 -12.13 -8.30 -3.25
CA ASN A 32 -11.72 -7.79 -1.95
C ASN A 32 -12.05 -6.30 -1.76
N TRP A 33 -12.61 -5.65 -2.78
CA TRP A 33 -12.96 -4.25 -2.74
C TRP A 33 -14.43 -4.04 -2.43
N THR A 34 -14.69 -2.98 -1.70
CA THR A 34 -16.05 -2.54 -1.37
C THR A 34 -16.51 -1.46 -2.33
N GLN A 35 -17.70 -1.64 -2.89
CA GLN A 35 -18.38 -0.69 -3.75
C GLN A 35 -19.39 0.10 -2.94
N ALA A 36 -19.36 1.43 -3.02
CA ALA A 36 -20.27 2.29 -2.28
C ALA A 36 -20.60 3.56 -3.06
N MET A 37 -21.82 4.05 -2.92
CA MET A 37 -22.28 5.35 -3.38
C MET A 37 -22.80 6.14 -2.19
N THR A 38 -22.63 7.46 -2.21
CA THR A 38 -23.12 8.37 -1.17
C THR A 38 -24.37 9.11 -1.62
N ASN A 39 -25.14 9.60 -0.67
CA ASN A 39 -26.28 10.51 -0.87
C ASN A 39 -27.32 10.03 -1.90
N GLY A 40 -27.52 8.72 -2.04
CA GLY A 40 -28.47 8.17 -2.98
C GLY A 40 -28.09 8.33 -4.47
N GLY A 41 -26.80 8.56 -4.74
CA GLY A 41 -26.28 8.59 -6.10
C GLY A 41 -26.49 7.26 -6.83
N ASP A 42 -26.61 7.32 -8.16
CA ASP A 42 -26.77 6.16 -9.05
C ASP A 42 -25.48 5.77 -9.80
N GLY A 43 -24.34 6.15 -9.21
CA GLY A 43 -23.03 5.72 -9.72
C GLY A 43 -22.92 4.20 -9.85
N SER A 44 -21.99 3.71 -10.63
CA SER A 44 -21.85 2.29 -10.90
C SER A 44 -20.39 1.90 -11.17
N PHE A 45 -20.15 0.59 -11.31
CA PHE A 45 -18.84 0.00 -11.54
C PHE A 45 -18.89 -0.94 -12.73
N ASP A 46 -17.90 -0.86 -13.62
CA ASP A 46 -17.65 -1.87 -14.64
C ASP A 46 -16.37 -2.63 -14.28
N LEU A 47 -16.54 -3.90 -13.93
CA LEU A 47 -15.47 -4.82 -13.58
C LEU A 47 -15.26 -5.91 -14.65
N THR A 48 -15.86 -5.77 -15.83
CA THR A 48 -15.81 -6.79 -16.89
C THR A 48 -14.40 -7.01 -17.43
N ASN A 49 -13.56 -5.98 -17.37
CA ASN A 49 -12.16 -6.05 -17.79
C ASN A 49 -11.19 -6.43 -16.66
N ALA A 50 -11.70 -6.71 -15.44
CA ALA A 50 -10.83 -7.20 -14.37
C ALA A 50 -10.17 -8.53 -14.77
N PRO A 51 -8.92 -8.76 -14.38
CA PRO A 51 -8.10 -7.95 -13.46
C PRO A 51 -7.35 -6.77 -14.12
N LEU A 52 -7.44 -6.55 -15.42
CA LEU A 52 -6.62 -5.58 -16.15
C LEU A 52 -7.02 -4.13 -15.86
N SER A 53 -8.31 -3.86 -15.72
CA SER A 53 -8.83 -2.53 -15.39
C SER A 53 -10.18 -2.60 -14.71
N VAL A 54 -10.51 -1.51 -14.01
CA VAL A 54 -11.82 -1.25 -13.40
C VAL A 54 -12.28 0.15 -13.81
N THR A 55 -13.57 0.35 -14.01
CA THR A 55 -14.14 1.67 -14.33
C THR A 55 -15.21 2.04 -13.30
N LEU A 56 -15.12 3.26 -12.78
CA LEU A 56 -16.10 3.88 -11.91
C LEU A 56 -16.89 4.90 -12.74
N PHE A 57 -18.20 4.88 -12.60
CA PHE A 57 -19.10 5.87 -13.19
C PHE A 57 -19.67 6.76 -12.09
N GLY A 58 -19.64 8.07 -12.29
CA GLY A 58 -20.25 9.04 -11.41
C GLY A 58 -21.78 8.97 -11.43
N SER A 59 -22.41 9.69 -10.52
CA SER A 59 -23.86 9.81 -10.46
C SER A 59 -24.38 10.80 -11.50
N ASP A 60 -25.54 10.47 -12.11
CA ASP A 60 -26.27 11.34 -13.05
C ASP A 60 -27.77 11.01 -12.95
N ASN A 61 -28.34 11.14 -11.76
CA ASN A 61 -29.73 10.80 -11.48
C ASN A 61 -30.70 12.01 -11.57
N GLY A 62 -30.19 13.17 -11.96
CA GLY A 62 -30.98 14.37 -12.17
C GLY A 62 -31.41 15.09 -10.89
N PHE A 63 -30.92 14.68 -9.73
CA PHE A 63 -31.17 15.35 -8.44
C PHE A 63 -30.14 16.45 -8.18
N ALA A 64 -30.08 17.47 -9.01
CA ALA A 64 -29.26 18.66 -8.76
C ALA A 64 -29.84 19.48 -7.58
N PRO A 65 -29.03 19.98 -6.65
CA PRO A 65 -27.57 19.92 -6.56
C PRO A 65 -27.09 18.94 -5.47
N ILE A 66 -27.38 17.65 -5.58
CA ILE A 66 -26.95 16.67 -4.57
C ILE A 66 -25.62 16.07 -5.01
N ALA A 67 -24.56 16.44 -4.32
CA ALA A 67 -23.24 15.82 -4.53
C ALA A 67 -23.25 14.36 -4.10
N SER A 68 -22.65 13.51 -4.91
CA SER A 68 -22.48 12.08 -4.61
C SER A 68 -21.10 11.58 -5.01
N ASP A 69 -20.60 10.59 -4.28
CA ASP A 69 -19.34 9.93 -4.54
C ASP A 69 -19.57 8.46 -4.87
N THR A 70 -18.98 7.98 -5.95
CA THR A 70 -18.87 6.55 -6.28
C THR A 70 -17.49 6.09 -5.85
N ARG A 71 -17.42 5.14 -4.90
CA ARG A 71 -16.18 4.72 -4.24
C ARG A 71 -15.93 3.24 -4.42
N PHE A 72 -14.70 2.91 -4.81
CA PHE A 72 -14.18 1.54 -4.87
C PHE A 72 -13.02 1.44 -3.89
N SER A 73 -13.22 0.81 -2.72
CA SER A 73 -12.33 0.93 -1.56
C SER A 73 -11.82 -0.41 -1.05
N ILE A 74 -10.61 -0.40 -0.49
CA ILE A 74 -9.96 -1.53 0.14
C ILE A 74 -9.21 -1.10 1.40
N THR A 75 -9.08 -2.01 2.38
CA THR A 75 -8.28 -1.80 3.60
C THR A 75 -7.22 -2.89 3.70
N PRO A 76 -6.00 -2.63 3.21
CA PRO A 76 -4.91 -3.60 3.28
C PRO A 76 -4.45 -3.86 4.71
N THR A 77 -4.08 -5.11 5.02
CA THR A 77 -3.51 -5.52 6.31
C THR A 77 -1.99 -5.40 6.38
N THR A 78 -1.35 -5.17 5.24
CA THR A 78 0.10 -4.92 5.08
C THR A 78 0.32 -3.56 4.42
N GLY A 79 1.49 -2.95 4.63
CA GLY A 79 1.87 -1.71 3.95
C GLY A 79 2.26 -1.98 2.49
N TRP A 80 1.88 -1.08 1.59
CA TRP A 80 2.10 -1.20 0.16
C TRP A 80 2.53 0.13 -0.46
N PHE A 81 3.44 0.05 -1.43
CA PHE A 81 3.60 1.11 -2.43
C PHE A 81 2.78 0.72 -3.64
N ILE A 82 1.76 1.52 -3.96
CA ILE A 82 0.92 1.28 -5.13
C ILE A 82 1.21 2.25 -6.26
N GLY A 83 0.93 1.80 -7.48
CA GLY A 83 0.95 2.61 -8.69
C GLY A 83 -0.19 2.22 -9.60
N PHE A 84 -0.69 3.17 -10.39
CA PHE A 84 -1.75 2.93 -11.38
C PHE A 84 -1.73 4.02 -12.46
N ASP A 85 -2.28 3.67 -13.61
CA ASP A 85 -2.65 4.62 -14.66
C ASP A 85 -4.15 4.92 -14.54
N TRP A 86 -4.53 6.15 -14.85
CA TRP A 86 -5.92 6.57 -14.83
C TRP A 86 -6.29 7.29 -16.12
N GLN A 87 -7.54 7.07 -16.55
CA GLN A 87 -8.20 7.78 -17.63
C GLN A 87 -9.53 8.30 -17.10
N TYR A 88 -9.84 9.53 -17.43
CA TYR A 88 -11.04 10.23 -17.01
C TYR A 88 -11.75 10.80 -18.22
N SER A 89 -13.09 10.75 -18.22
CA SER A 89 -13.90 11.53 -19.13
C SER A 89 -15.21 11.93 -18.45
N THR A 90 -15.74 13.10 -18.84
CA THR A 90 -17.07 13.54 -18.43
C THR A 90 -17.89 13.93 -19.65
N ALA A 91 -19.20 13.72 -19.55
CA ALA A 91 -20.18 14.26 -20.51
C ALA A 91 -20.63 15.68 -20.14
N ASP A 92 -20.35 16.12 -18.91
CA ASP A 92 -20.61 17.48 -18.50
C ASP A 92 -19.73 18.49 -19.27
N PHE A 93 -20.17 19.74 -19.37
CA PHE A 93 -19.43 20.79 -20.05
C PHE A 93 -18.13 21.21 -19.36
N SER A 94 -17.95 20.85 -18.08
CA SER A 94 -16.76 21.15 -17.29
C SER A 94 -16.41 20.02 -16.32
N PRO A 95 -15.13 19.56 -16.29
CA PRO A 95 -14.65 18.60 -15.29
C PRO A 95 -14.82 19.06 -13.84
N PHE A 96 -15.04 20.36 -13.61
CA PHE A 96 -15.32 20.90 -12.28
C PHE A 96 -16.49 20.18 -11.60
N TRP A 97 -17.52 19.80 -12.36
CA TRP A 97 -18.71 19.18 -11.80
C TRP A 97 -18.50 17.71 -11.39
N ASP A 98 -17.53 17.05 -12.03
CA ASP A 98 -17.30 15.62 -11.87
C ASP A 98 -15.85 15.28 -11.49
N PRO A 99 -15.33 15.73 -10.35
CA PRO A 99 -13.93 15.47 -10.01
C PRO A 99 -13.67 13.99 -9.78
N ALA A 100 -12.54 13.50 -10.33
CA ALA A 100 -12.06 12.14 -10.19
C ALA A 100 -10.73 12.10 -9.44
N GLY A 101 -10.51 11.05 -8.64
CA GLY A 101 -9.29 10.91 -7.87
C GLY A 101 -9.26 9.67 -6.98
N TYR A 102 -8.53 9.76 -5.90
CA TYR A 102 -8.47 8.73 -4.86
C TYR A 102 -8.56 9.36 -3.47
N SER A 103 -8.86 8.56 -2.47
CA SER A 103 -8.75 8.98 -1.07
C SER A 103 -7.96 7.97 -0.23
N ILE A 104 -7.33 8.48 0.83
CA ILE A 104 -6.77 7.69 1.92
C ILE A 104 -7.43 8.19 3.21
N ASN A 105 -8.09 7.29 3.94
CA ASN A 105 -8.82 7.59 5.18
C ASN A 105 -9.83 8.73 5.00
N GLY A 106 -10.47 8.79 3.83
CA GLY A 106 -11.46 9.81 3.49
C GLY A 106 -10.87 11.16 3.06
N VAL A 107 -9.56 11.34 3.07
CA VAL A 107 -8.91 12.55 2.53
C VAL A 107 -8.76 12.39 1.02
N PHE A 108 -9.53 13.16 0.26
CA PHE A 108 -9.56 13.08 -1.20
C PHE A 108 -8.38 13.83 -1.83
N THR A 109 -7.72 13.16 -2.77
CA THR A 109 -6.72 13.73 -3.67
C THR A 109 -7.27 13.70 -5.08
N GLN A 110 -7.58 14.88 -5.63
CA GLN A 110 -8.10 15.01 -6.98
C GLN A 110 -6.99 14.78 -8.01
N LEU A 111 -7.29 13.97 -9.04
CA LEU A 111 -6.43 13.71 -10.18
C LEU A 111 -6.87 14.50 -11.41
N SER A 112 -8.18 14.61 -11.63
CA SER A 112 -8.72 15.44 -12.72
C SER A 112 -8.49 16.94 -12.45
N ASN A 113 -8.25 17.69 -13.51
CA ASN A 113 -8.15 19.16 -13.43
C ASN A 113 -9.49 19.80 -13.79
N ASP A 114 -10.06 20.55 -12.87
CA ASP A 114 -11.35 21.24 -13.02
C ASP A 114 -11.40 22.19 -14.24
N ALA A 115 -10.26 22.78 -14.60
CA ALA A 115 -10.11 23.66 -15.75
C ALA A 115 -9.54 22.95 -17.00
N GLY A 116 -9.38 21.62 -16.94
CA GLY A 116 -8.83 20.82 -18.02
C GLY A 116 -9.86 20.46 -19.09
N SER A 117 -9.44 19.58 -20.01
CA SER A 117 -10.35 19.02 -21.02
C SER A 117 -11.32 18.01 -20.38
N GLN A 118 -12.44 17.74 -21.08
CA GLN A 118 -13.39 16.70 -20.66
C GLN A 118 -12.80 15.29 -20.68
N SER A 119 -11.66 15.08 -21.36
CA SER A 119 -10.90 13.84 -21.34
C SER A 119 -9.50 14.11 -20.82
N GLN A 120 -9.09 13.37 -19.80
CA GLN A 120 -7.81 13.52 -19.13
C GLN A 120 -7.22 12.16 -18.78
N SER A 121 -5.92 12.10 -18.59
CA SER A 121 -5.24 10.88 -18.16
C SER A 121 -3.96 11.21 -17.42
N GLY A 122 -3.46 10.28 -16.67
CA GLY A 122 -2.20 10.40 -15.96
C GLY A 122 -1.82 9.12 -15.24
N GLN A 123 -0.88 9.25 -14.33
CA GLN A 123 -0.37 8.13 -13.57
C GLN A 123 -0.06 8.56 -12.13
N VAL A 124 -0.23 7.62 -11.22
CA VAL A 124 0.23 7.71 -9.83
C VAL A 124 1.28 6.63 -9.63
N ARG A 125 2.38 6.95 -8.97
CA ARG A 125 3.47 6.00 -8.70
C ARG A 125 3.95 6.15 -7.25
N ASN A 126 4.34 5.02 -6.66
CA ASN A 126 4.93 4.98 -5.31
C ASN A 126 4.05 5.62 -4.22
N LEU A 127 2.72 5.47 -4.34
CA LEU A 127 1.80 5.92 -3.31
C LEU A 127 1.84 4.93 -2.14
N LEU A 128 2.31 5.40 -0.97
CA LEU A 128 2.36 4.57 0.23
C LEU A 128 0.96 4.45 0.85
N ILE A 129 0.55 3.21 1.13
CA ILE A 129 -0.61 2.86 1.95
C ILE A 129 -0.09 2.05 3.13
N VAL A 130 -0.36 2.49 4.35
CA VAL A 130 0.05 1.76 5.55
C VAL A 130 -1.03 0.76 5.99
N PRO A 131 -0.69 -0.26 6.81
CA PRO A 131 -1.67 -1.23 7.27
C PRO A 131 -2.85 -0.55 7.97
N GLY A 132 -4.08 -0.91 7.57
CA GLY A 132 -5.30 -0.36 8.14
C GLY A 132 -5.81 0.93 7.49
N ASP A 133 -5.06 1.53 6.58
CA ASP A 133 -5.59 2.64 5.78
C ASP A 133 -6.76 2.18 4.90
N VAL A 134 -7.79 3.00 4.83
CA VAL A 134 -8.87 2.85 3.85
C VAL A 134 -8.47 3.61 2.59
N PHE A 135 -8.00 2.88 1.58
CA PHE A 135 -7.74 3.45 0.26
C PHE A 135 -8.97 3.30 -0.63
N ALA A 136 -9.32 4.34 -1.40
CA ALA A 136 -10.41 4.28 -2.37
C ALA A 136 -10.09 5.04 -3.65
N PHE A 137 -10.49 4.48 -4.79
CA PHE A 137 -10.72 5.25 -6.02
C PHE A 137 -12.08 5.92 -5.91
N GLU A 138 -12.19 7.17 -6.34
CA GLU A 138 -13.42 7.95 -6.23
C GLU A 138 -13.71 8.70 -7.53
N GLN A 139 -14.91 8.48 -8.08
CA GLN A 139 -15.53 9.32 -9.08
C GLN A 139 -16.64 10.10 -8.39
N ARG A 140 -16.47 11.39 -8.28
CA ARG A 140 -17.42 12.30 -7.63
C ARG A 140 -18.31 12.96 -8.66
N SER A 141 -19.51 13.37 -8.25
CA SER A 141 -20.32 14.33 -8.97
C SER A 141 -20.80 15.39 -7.97
N ARG A 142 -20.68 16.67 -8.30
CA ARG A 142 -21.08 17.78 -7.42
C ARG A 142 -22.56 18.10 -7.51
N ASP A 143 -23.22 17.68 -8.57
CA ASP A 143 -24.63 17.99 -8.83
C ASP A 143 -25.48 16.78 -9.26
N SER A 144 -24.86 15.65 -9.57
CA SER A 144 -25.51 14.43 -10.06
C SER A 144 -26.40 14.67 -11.29
N ALA A 145 -25.98 15.54 -12.19
CA ALA A 145 -26.76 15.98 -13.35
C ALA A 145 -25.88 16.29 -14.57
N VAL A 146 -26.52 16.54 -15.72
CA VAL A 146 -25.93 17.04 -16.97
C VAL A 146 -24.98 16.06 -17.68
N GLY A 147 -24.77 14.89 -17.15
CA GLY A 147 -23.99 13.84 -17.79
C GLY A 147 -23.06 13.13 -16.82
N ARG A 148 -22.88 11.86 -17.10
CA ARG A 148 -22.10 10.95 -16.24
C ARG A 148 -20.62 11.02 -16.59
N ALA A 149 -19.78 11.24 -15.58
CA ALA A 149 -18.34 11.04 -15.73
C ALA A 149 -17.94 9.60 -15.46
N GLN A 150 -16.75 9.25 -15.95
CA GLN A 150 -16.13 7.95 -15.67
C GLN A 150 -14.64 8.09 -15.40
N MET A 151 -14.14 7.22 -14.54
CA MET A 151 -12.70 7.05 -14.30
C MET A 151 -12.33 5.59 -14.45
N THR A 152 -11.44 5.28 -15.39
CA THR A 152 -10.88 3.94 -15.60
C THR A 152 -9.48 3.88 -14.98
N ILE A 153 -9.26 2.87 -14.15
CA ILE A 153 -7.97 2.55 -13.53
C ILE A 153 -7.40 1.32 -14.21
N SER A 154 -6.14 1.40 -14.64
CA SER A 154 -5.41 0.32 -15.30
C SER A 154 -3.96 0.28 -14.83
N SER A 155 -3.19 -0.73 -15.29
CA SER A 155 -1.77 -0.90 -14.93
C SER A 155 -1.55 -0.84 -13.40
N PHE A 156 -2.51 -1.31 -12.62
CA PHE A 156 -2.40 -1.32 -11.17
C PHE A 156 -1.22 -2.18 -10.74
N SER A 157 -0.42 -1.69 -9.82
CA SER A 157 0.74 -2.39 -9.27
C SER A 157 0.86 -2.13 -7.77
N ALA A 158 1.27 -3.13 -7.03
CA ALA A 158 1.53 -2.98 -5.61
C ALA A 158 2.79 -3.77 -5.22
N THR A 159 3.69 -3.15 -4.46
CA THR A 159 4.86 -3.79 -3.87
C THR A 159 4.82 -3.62 -2.36
N VAL A 160 5.14 -4.67 -1.60
CA VAL A 160 5.13 -4.62 -0.14
C VAL A 160 6.10 -3.54 0.32
N SER A 161 5.64 -2.65 1.19
CA SER A 161 6.52 -1.71 1.87
C SER A 161 7.24 -2.46 2.99
N SER A 162 8.46 -2.95 2.72
CA SER A 162 9.28 -3.63 3.74
C SER A 162 9.83 -2.61 4.75
N PHE A 163 8.99 -2.13 5.66
CA PHE A 163 9.46 -1.60 6.93
C PHE A 163 9.76 -2.80 7.84
N SER A 164 10.86 -3.51 7.58
CA SER A 164 11.42 -4.45 8.54
C SER A 164 12.02 -3.59 9.66
N ALA A 165 11.26 -3.33 10.70
CA ALA A 165 11.84 -2.91 11.96
C ALA A 165 12.70 -4.11 12.42
N THR A 166 14.00 -4.07 12.14
CA THR A 166 14.95 -4.94 12.80
C THR A 166 14.95 -4.54 14.28
N VAL A 167 14.03 -5.10 15.05
CA VAL A 167 14.15 -5.12 16.49
C VAL A 167 15.37 -5.98 16.77
N PRO A 168 16.47 -5.43 17.33
CA PRO A 168 17.60 -6.25 17.75
C PRO A 168 17.08 -7.24 18.77
N GLU A 169 17.07 -8.52 18.44
CA GLU A 169 16.65 -9.55 19.37
C GLU A 169 17.57 -9.48 20.62
N PRO A 170 17.03 -9.30 21.83
CA PRO A 170 17.84 -9.21 23.05
C PRO A 170 18.61 -10.50 23.34
N ALA A 171 18.33 -11.59 22.63
CA ALA A 171 19.01 -12.89 22.75
C ALA A 171 20.47 -12.88 22.27
N SER A 172 20.89 -11.94 21.43
CA SER A 172 22.26 -11.89 20.90
C SER A 172 23.32 -11.46 21.93
N PHE A 173 22.91 -10.90 23.07
CA PHE A 173 23.83 -10.45 24.12
C PHE A 173 24.11 -11.51 25.20
N ILE A 174 23.28 -12.55 25.31
CA ILE A 174 23.43 -13.59 26.35
C ILE A 174 24.73 -14.39 26.18
N PRO A 175 25.19 -14.81 24.99
CA PRO A 175 26.43 -15.57 24.84
C PRO A 175 27.67 -14.78 25.24
N VAL A 176 27.69 -13.45 25.02
CA VAL A 176 28.84 -12.60 25.35
C VAL A 176 28.97 -12.43 26.88
N ALA A 177 27.87 -12.21 27.59
CA ALA A 177 27.87 -12.07 29.05
C ALA A 177 28.31 -13.37 29.77
N VAL A 178 27.86 -14.52 29.27
CA VAL A 178 28.27 -15.84 29.81
C VAL A 178 29.76 -16.10 29.54
N GLY A 179 30.27 -15.68 28.38
CA GLY A 179 31.69 -15.78 28.04
C GLY A 179 32.59 -14.99 29.01
N PHE A 180 32.22 -13.77 29.37
CA PHE A 180 32.98 -12.93 30.28
C PHE A 180 32.94 -13.46 31.74
N ALA A 181 31.81 -13.99 32.20
CA ALA A 181 31.70 -14.63 33.54
C ALA A 181 32.58 -15.88 33.63
N ALA A 182 32.67 -16.72 32.62
CA ALA A 182 33.52 -17.91 32.58
C ALA A 182 35.01 -17.55 32.58
N PHE A 183 35.42 -16.50 31.88
CA PHE A 183 36.82 -16.01 31.91
C PHE A 183 37.20 -15.40 33.26
N GLY A 184 36.30 -14.62 33.86
CA GLY A 184 36.51 -13.99 35.18
C GLY A 184 36.75 -15.03 36.28
N VAL A 185 35.94 -16.09 36.33
CA VAL A 185 36.07 -17.16 37.33
C VAL A 185 37.38 -17.92 37.18
N ARG A 186 37.86 -18.16 35.93
CA ARG A 186 39.11 -18.89 35.66
C ARG A 186 40.36 -18.06 36.04
N ALA A 187 40.32 -16.71 35.85
CA ALA A 187 41.39 -15.83 36.26
C ALA A 187 41.49 -15.71 37.78
N PHE A 188 40.36 -15.70 38.52
CA PHE A 188 40.33 -15.65 39.96
C PHE A 188 40.81 -16.91 40.63
N ARG A 189 40.53 -18.08 40.09
CA ARG A 189 41.06 -19.38 40.60
C ARG A 189 42.56 -19.52 40.40
N ARG A 190 43.18 -18.99 39.36
CA ARG A 190 44.63 -19.01 39.15
C ARG A 190 45.40 -18.11 40.16
N ARG A 191 44.84 -16.99 40.60
CA ARG A 191 45.50 -16.12 41.57
C ARG A 191 45.50 -16.68 42.99
N ARG A 192 44.52 -17.51 43.39
CA ARG A 192 44.52 -18.18 44.70
C ARG A 192 45.50 -19.32 44.79
N ALA A 193 45.90 -20.00 43.69
CA ALA A 193 46.85 -21.09 43.69
C ALA A 193 48.32 -20.64 43.83
N THR A 194 48.63 -19.35 43.66
CA THR A 194 50.00 -18.81 43.76
C THR A 194 50.31 -18.16 45.12
N GLN A 195 49.33 -18.07 46.03
CA GLN A 195 49.53 -17.47 47.36
C GLN A 195 49.76 -18.52 48.50
N THR A 196 49.80 -19.83 48.19
CA THR A 196 49.99 -20.89 49.14
C THR A 196 51.28 -21.67 48.93
N ARG A 197 52.35 -20.97 48.53
CA ARG A 197 53.74 -21.52 48.59
C ARG A 197 54.65 -20.55 49.27
#